data_6360dd093788648de66ab3cd56f22188
#
_entry.id   6360dd093788648de66ab3cd56f22188
#
_cell.length_a   1.000
_cell.length_b   1.000
_cell.length_c   1.000
_cell.angle_alpha   90.00
_cell.angle_beta   90.00
_cell.angle_gamma   90.00
#
_symmetry.space_group_name_H-M   'P 1'
#
loop_
_entity.id
_entity.type
_entity.pdbx_description
1 polymer ?
#
loop_
_entity_poly.entity_id
_entity_poly.type
_entity_poly.pdbx_seq_one_letter_code
_entity_poly.pdbx_strand_id
1 'polypeptide(L)'
;EMQRSLVGSEMCIRDRLRAYIAEGSTVYYVPSQLLFQVSLESLPLADGSLLGNHYNFVRLSSARELVKAQSPVLAFAPHSAVLYGGLQYDIQPTAMIEEAKKYDLTDLLVMRGDMVRGDSVFCELPGSKQEIMQIESLLKASKWQVTPRMGMEGTEESFLSMHGNAPQLLQIATHGFYYTPERAAHVDYLKGYSDAMMLSGIVLSGGNAAWRGKELPDGVLGGILTANNIARLDLSGTEMVVLSACQSGQGKATSEGLYGLQRAFKKAGVGTMVMALWSVSDKVATEFMTAFYEQLASKQCKWNKRKAFENAKSIIREKYPDPYYWAAFVMLD
;
A
#
# COMPACT_ATOMS: atom_id res chain seq x y z
N GLU A 1 16.67 -5.16 17.39
CA GLU A 1 16.08 -5.55 18.71
C GLU A 1 14.79 -6.34 18.57
N MET A 2 13.88 -5.97 17.67
CA MET A 2 12.61 -6.70 17.43
C MET A 2 12.83 -8.14 16.96
N GLN A 3 13.81 -8.41 16.09
CA GLN A 3 14.16 -9.78 15.68
C GLN A 3 14.68 -10.65 16.85
N ARG A 4 15.43 -10.08 17.79
CA ARG A 4 15.91 -10.81 18.98
C ARG A 4 14.79 -11.16 19.96
N SER A 5 13.75 -10.32 20.07
CA SER A 5 12.57 -10.59 20.90
C SER A 5 11.67 -11.69 20.33
N LEU A 6 11.72 -11.94 19.01
CA LEU A 6 10.91 -12.95 18.33
C LEU A 6 11.51 -14.37 18.41
N VAL A 7 12.77 -14.53 18.81
CA VAL A 7 13.43 -15.85 18.95
C VAL A 7 12.65 -16.76 19.91
N GLY A 8 12.06 -16.22 20.98
CA GLY A 8 11.16 -16.98 21.87
C GLY A 8 9.81 -17.37 21.24
N SER A 9 9.30 -16.57 20.29
CA SER A 9 8.05 -16.85 19.56
C SER A 9 8.24 -17.89 18.47
N GLU A 10 9.43 -18.00 17.89
CA GLU A 10 9.80 -19.04 16.92
C GLU A 10 9.63 -20.44 17.47
N MET A 11 10.14 -20.70 18.67
CA MET A 11 10.00 -22.01 19.33
C MET A 11 8.54 -22.40 19.51
N CYS A 12 7.65 -21.43 19.81
CA CYS A 12 6.24 -21.72 20.03
C CYS A 12 5.47 -22.02 18.73
N ILE A 13 5.77 -21.34 17.63
CA ILE A 13 5.06 -21.54 16.34
C ILE A 13 5.65 -22.74 15.62
N ARG A 14 6.95 -22.82 15.51
CA ARG A 14 7.66 -23.86 14.75
C ARG A 14 7.48 -25.26 15.34
N ASP A 15 7.78 -25.44 16.62
CA ASP A 15 7.81 -26.76 17.24
C ASP A 15 6.41 -27.36 17.40
N ARG A 16 5.38 -26.52 17.49
CA ARG A 16 3.99 -26.97 17.53
C ARG A 16 3.39 -27.29 16.17
N LEU A 17 3.80 -26.58 15.09
CA LEU A 17 3.22 -26.74 13.77
C LEU A 17 4.01 -27.69 12.87
N ARG A 18 5.34 -27.79 13.06
CA ARG A 18 6.21 -28.61 12.21
C ARG A 18 5.81 -30.11 12.16
N ALA A 19 5.25 -30.62 13.24
CA ALA A 19 4.75 -31.99 13.29
C ALA A 19 3.51 -32.21 12.38
N TYR A 20 2.82 -31.14 11.99
CA TYR A 20 1.54 -31.20 11.27
C TYR A 20 1.64 -30.66 9.85
N ILE A 21 2.72 -29.93 9.50
CA ILE A 21 2.89 -29.29 8.20
C ILE A 21 4.07 -29.92 7.47
N ALA A 22 3.80 -30.59 6.35
CA ALA A 22 4.85 -31.18 5.51
C ALA A 22 5.71 -30.07 4.88
N GLU A 23 7.01 -30.34 4.70
CA GLU A 23 7.93 -29.44 4.01
C GLU A 23 7.45 -29.17 2.56
N GLY A 24 7.60 -27.94 2.09
CA GLY A 24 7.09 -27.50 0.79
C GLY A 24 5.61 -27.13 0.77
N SER A 25 4.89 -27.30 1.90
CA SER A 25 3.48 -26.95 1.97
C SER A 25 3.23 -25.46 1.81
N THR A 26 2.05 -25.13 1.29
CA THR A 26 1.53 -23.76 1.32
C THR A 26 0.77 -23.51 2.62
N VAL A 27 1.21 -22.52 3.38
CA VAL A 27 0.64 -22.11 4.67
C VAL A 27 -0.15 -20.84 4.48
N TYR A 28 -1.46 -20.94 4.56
CA TYR A 28 -2.36 -19.79 4.58
C TYR A 28 -2.49 -19.28 6.01
N TYR A 29 -2.27 -17.97 6.22
CA TYR A 29 -2.36 -17.39 7.55
C TYR A 29 -3.01 -16.02 7.54
N VAL A 30 -3.71 -15.74 8.62
CA VAL A 30 -4.28 -14.41 8.91
C VAL A 30 -3.50 -13.82 10.09
N PRO A 31 -2.70 -12.78 9.87
CA PRO A 31 -1.94 -12.18 10.96
C PRO A 31 -2.85 -11.48 11.96
N SER A 32 -2.44 -11.44 13.22
CA SER A 32 -3.08 -10.66 14.26
C SER A 32 -2.05 -9.98 15.15
N GLN A 33 -2.39 -8.84 15.71
CA GLN A 33 -1.51 -8.08 16.63
C GLN A 33 -0.10 -7.89 16.05
N LEU A 34 0.95 -8.27 16.76
CA LEU A 34 2.35 -8.13 16.35
C LEU A 34 2.68 -8.86 15.04
N LEU A 35 1.95 -9.91 14.69
CA LEU A 35 2.17 -10.63 13.43
C LEU A 35 1.86 -9.81 12.19
N PHE A 36 1.13 -8.69 12.34
CA PHE A 36 1.00 -7.73 11.22
C PHE A 36 2.32 -7.10 10.80
N GLN A 37 3.30 -7.02 11.70
CA GLN A 37 4.63 -6.45 11.44
C GLN A 37 5.67 -7.49 11.03
N VAL A 38 5.32 -8.76 11.04
CA VAL A 38 6.26 -9.86 10.84
C VAL A 38 6.05 -10.48 9.47
N SER A 39 7.14 -10.64 8.74
CA SER A 39 7.20 -11.49 7.57
C SER A 39 7.62 -12.89 8.02
N LEU A 40 6.69 -13.85 8.06
CA LEU A 40 6.97 -15.21 8.57
C LEU A 40 8.08 -15.90 7.77
N GLU A 41 8.16 -15.65 6.48
CA GLU A 41 9.18 -16.24 5.60
C GLU A 41 10.61 -15.81 5.91
N SER A 42 10.79 -14.66 6.58
CA SER A 42 12.11 -14.14 6.98
C SER A 42 12.57 -14.61 8.35
N LEU A 43 11.78 -15.41 9.06
CA LEU A 43 12.16 -15.91 10.36
C LEU A 43 13.27 -16.95 10.24
N PRO A 44 14.41 -16.76 10.97
CA PRO A 44 15.53 -17.70 10.91
C PRO A 44 15.21 -19.00 11.66
N LEU A 45 15.69 -20.11 11.15
CA LEU A 45 15.65 -21.40 11.81
C LEU A 45 16.96 -21.68 12.58
N ALA A 46 16.96 -22.71 13.45
CA ALA A 46 18.11 -23.08 14.24
C ALA A 46 19.35 -23.48 13.41
N ASP A 47 19.13 -23.94 12.19
CA ASP A 47 20.18 -24.28 11.21
C ASP A 47 20.67 -23.07 10.38
N GLY A 48 20.17 -21.89 10.66
CA GLY A 48 20.49 -20.64 9.94
C GLY A 48 19.72 -20.46 8.62
N SER A 49 18.89 -21.41 8.20
CA SER A 49 17.97 -21.24 7.08
C SER A 49 16.78 -20.37 7.49
N LEU A 50 16.00 -19.89 6.52
CA LEU A 50 14.79 -19.12 6.77
C LEU A 50 13.53 -19.99 6.62
N LEU A 51 12.50 -19.68 7.36
CA LEU A 51 11.23 -20.40 7.35
C LEU A 51 10.62 -20.45 5.92
N GLY A 52 10.78 -19.37 5.14
CA GLY A 52 10.37 -19.31 3.74
C GLY A 52 11.17 -20.20 2.77
N ASN A 53 12.29 -20.82 3.23
CA ASN A 53 12.98 -21.82 2.42
C ASN A 53 12.28 -23.19 2.47
N HIS A 54 11.46 -23.41 3.49
CA HIS A 54 10.79 -24.68 3.78
C HIS A 54 9.29 -24.65 3.49
N TYR A 55 8.66 -23.47 3.53
CA TYR A 55 7.21 -23.31 3.36
C TYR A 55 6.88 -22.13 2.47
N ASN A 56 5.75 -22.22 1.74
CA ASN A 56 5.21 -21.13 0.96
C ASN A 56 4.14 -20.40 1.81
N PHE A 57 4.33 -19.13 2.13
CA PHE A 57 3.40 -18.36 2.96
C PHE A 57 2.44 -17.54 2.12
N VAL A 58 1.14 -17.71 2.38
CA VAL A 58 0.08 -16.90 1.78
C VAL A 58 -0.62 -16.13 2.88
N ARG A 59 -0.43 -14.81 2.88
CA ARG A 59 -1.04 -13.92 3.85
C ARG A 59 -2.43 -13.53 3.38
N LEU A 60 -3.41 -13.71 4.24
CA LEU A 60 -4.82 -13.41 3.98
C LEU A 60 -5.30 -12.26 4.87
N SER A 61 -6.24 -11.47 4.36
CA SER A 61 -6.95 -10.45 5.15
C SER A 61 -7.95 -11.07 6.12
N SER A 62 -8.50 -12.23 5.76
CA SER A 62 -9.47 -12.99 6.54
C SER A 62 -9.48 -14.45 6.09
N ALA A 63 -9.79 -15.38 6.99
CA ALA A 63 -9.99 -16.79 6.61
C ALA A 63 -11.11 -17.01 5.58
N ARG A 64 -12.03 -16.05 5.43
CA ARG A 64 -13.07 -16.07 4.41
C ARG A 64 -12.52 -16.02 2.98
N GLU A 65 -11.31 -15.47 2.80
CA GLU A 65 -10.66 -15.39 1.48
C GLU A 65 -10.32 -16.79 0.92
N LEU A 66 -10.16 -17.80 1.79
CA LEU A 66 -9.98 -19.20 1.36
C LEU A 66 -11.20 -19.77 0.62
N VAL A 67 -12.39 -19.23 0.91
CA VAL A 67 -13.66 -19.70 0.28
C VAL A 67 -13.95 -18.91 -0.99
N LYS A 68 -13.38 -17.72 -1.14
CA LYS A 68 -13.54 -16.92 -2.34
C LYS A 68 -12.58 -17.45 -3.41
N ALA A 69 -13.15 -17.91 -4.54
CA ALA A 69 -12.36 -18.27 -5.72
C ALA A 69 -11.73 -17.01 -6.32
N GLN A 70 -10.61 -16.56 -5.76
CA GLN A 70 -9.84 -15.47 -6.36
C GLN A 70 -8.93 -16.03 -7.45
N SER A 71 -9.03 -15.46 -8.65
CA SER A 71 -8.08 -15.78 -9.69
C SER A 71 -6.71 -15.18 -9.33
N PRO A 72 -5.62 -15.97 -9.35
CA PRO A 72 -4.27 -15.44 -9.20
C PRO A 72 -3.82 -14.62 -10.42
N VAL A 73 -4.55 -14.74 -11.54
CA VAL A 73 -4.29 -14.05 -12.80
C VAL A 73 -5.23 -12.86 -12.91
N LEU A 74 -4.71 -11.70 -13.29
CA LEU A 74 -5.53 -10.54 -13.61
C LEU A 74 -6.44 -10.86 -14.81
N ALA A 75 -7.70 -10.42 -14.78
CA ALA A 75 -8.65 -10.67 -15.86
C ALA A 75 -8.13 -10.17 -17.21
N PHE A 76 -8.58 -10.81 -18.29
CA PHE A 76 -8.00 -10.57 -19.62
C PHE A 76 -8.49 -9.28 -20.31
N ALA A 77 -9.56 -8.62 -19.85
CA ALA A 77 -10.05 -7.36 -20.44
C ALA A 77 -11.19 -6.72 -19.61
N PRO A 78 -11.33 -5.40 -19.64
CA PRO A 78 -10.41 -4.40 -20.16
C PRO A 78 -9.25 -4.15 -19.18
N HIS A 79 -8.02 -4.09 -19.68
CA HIS A 79 -6.85 -3.79 -18.84
C HIS A 79 -6.77 -2.28 -18.59
N SER A 80 -7.19 -1.83 -17.41
CA SER A 80 -7.10 -0.43 -17.01
C SER A 80 -6.24 -0.27 -15.75
N ALA A 81 -5.40 0.74 -15.74
CA ALA A 81 -4.55 1.09 -14.61
C ALA A 81 -4.57 2.59 -14.34
N VAL A 82 -4.60 2.96 -13.05
CA VAL A 82 -4.36 4.32 -12.58
C VAL A 82 -3.11 4.32 -11.72
N LEU A 83 -2.20 5.25 -11.97
CA LEU A 83 -0.88 5.29 -11.34
C LEU A 83 -0.66 6.65 -10.68
N TYR A 84 -0.55 6.67 -9.33
CA TYR A 84 -0.22 7.85 -8.54
C TYR A 84 1.24 7.85 -8.14
N GLY A 85 1.98 8.94 -8.43
CA GLY A 85 3.35 9.14 -7.96
C GLY A 85 4.00 10.37 -8.56
N GLY A 86 5.16 10.77 -8.04
CA GLY A 86 5.78 12.05 -8.39
C GLY A 86 4.88 13.24 -8.09
N LEU A 87 4.13 13.17 -6.98
CA LEU A 87 3.13 14.15 -6.59
C LEU A 87 3.76 15.42 -6.06
N GLN A 88 3.11 16.56 -6.30
CA GLN A 88 3.45 17.86 -5.72
C GLN A 88 2.56 18.10 -4.50
N TYR A 89 3.16 18.16 -3.33
CA TYR A 89 2.41 18.35 -2.07
C TYR A 89 2.17 19.82 -1.72
N ASP A 90 2.96 20.74 -2.27
CA ASP A 90 2.73 22.18 -2.21
C ASP A 90 2.20 22.68 -3.56
N ILE A 91 0.94 23.04 -3.63
CA ILE A 91 0.25 23.56 -4.82
C ILE A 91 -0.37 24.91 -4.50
N GLN A 92 -0.33 25.84 -5.46
CA GLN A 92 -0.99 27.14 -5.32
C GLN A 92 -2.53 26.98 -5.33
N PRO A 93 -3.28 27.77 -4.54
CA PRO A 93 -4.74 27.65 -4.43
C PRO A 93 -5.48 27.70 -5.77
N THR A 94 -5.02 28.53 -6.69
CA THR A 94 -5.62 28.66 -8.04
C THR A 94 -5.51 27.35 -8.83
N ALA A 95 -4.36 26.69 -8.78
CA ALA A 95 -4.16 25.41 -9.46
C ALA A 95 -4.95 24.28 -8.76
N MET A 96 -5.12 24.32 -7.45
CA MET A 96 -5.98 23.35 -6.75
C MET A 96 -7.43 23.45 -7.21
N ILE A 97 -7.95 24.68 -7.38
CA ILE A 97 -9.30 24.93 -7.92
C ILE A 97 -9.46 24.37 -9.34
N GLU A 98 -8.46 24.60 -10.20
CA GLU A 98 -8.49 24.10 -11.59
C GLU A 98 -8.49 22.58 -11.63
N GLU A 99 -7.69 21.93 -10.81
CA GLU A 99 -7.66 20.47 -10.73
C GLU A 99 -8.97 19.90 -10.16
N ALA A 100 -9.52 20.49 -9.10
CA ALA A 100 -10.76 20.03 -8.46
C ALA A 100 -11.96 20.09 -9.43
N LYS A 101 -12.06 21.15 -10.25
CA LYS A 101 -13.14 21.32 -11.24
C LYS A 101 -13.21 20.22 -12.32
N LYS A 102 -12.17 19.41 -12.48
CA LYS A 102 -12.17 18.30 -13.43
C LYS A 102 -13.04 17.13 -12.98
N TYR A 103 -13.47 17.10 -11.73
CA TYR A 103 -14.16 15.97 -11.12
C TYR A 103 -15.50 16.40 -10.51
N ASP A 104 -16.55 15.64 -10.83
CA ASP A 104 -17.86 15.79 -10.20
C ASP A 104 -17.96 14.79 -9.04
N LEU A 105 -18.07 15.30 -7.83
CA LEU A 105 -18.16 14.50 -6.59
C LEU A 105 -19.48 14.72 -5.85
N THR A 106 -20.51 15.22 -6.55
CA THR A 106 -21.80 15.63 -5.95
C THR A 106 -22.49 14.48 -5.22
N ASP A 107 -22.32 13.25 -5.70
CA ASP A 107 -22.96 12.07 -5.11
C ASP A 107 -22.11 11.43 -3.96
N LEU A 108 -20.91 11.94 -3.72
CA LEU A 108 -20.03 11.45 -2.66
C LEU A 108 -20.16 12.28 -1.39
N LEU A 109 -20.64 11.66 -0.32
CA LEU A 109 -20.54 12.21 1.04
C LEU A 109 -19.08 12.17 1.50
N VAL A 110 -18.31 13.18 1.10
CA VAL A 110 -16.92 13.37 1.56
C VAL A 110 -16.97 13.94 2.98
N MET A 111 -16.46 13.16 3.94
CA MET A 111 -16.18 13.72 5.25
C MET A 111 -14.91 14.57 5.13
N ARG A 112 -15.10 15.89 5.07
CA ARG A 112 -13.99 16.82 5.30
C ARG A 112 -13.55 16.63 6.75
N GLY A 113 -12.32 16.17 6.94
CA GLY A 113 -11.70 16.26 8.24
C GLY A 113 -11.41 17.71 8.55
N ASP A 114 -11.55 18.11 9.83
CA ASP A 114 -11.09 19.42 10.26
C ASP A 114 -9.59 19.55 9.99
N MET A 115 -9.12 20.77 9.68
CA MET A 115 -7.77 21.02 9.16
C MET A 115 -6.67 20.64 10.16
N VAL A 116 -5.67 19.91 9.70
CA VAL A 116 -4.50 19.44 10.48
C VAL A 116 -3.50 20.59 10.65
N ARG A 117 -2.96 20.77 11.87
CA ARG A 117 -1.73 21.53 12.09
C ARG A 117 -0.62 20.57 12.46
N GLY A 118 0.23 20.23 11.47
CA GLY A 118 1.48 19.51 11.69
C GLY A 118 2.66 20.42 11.39
N ASP A 119 3.71 20.33 12.20
CA ASP A 119 4.97 21.09 11.97
C ASP A 119 5.79 20.50 10.81
N SER A 120 5.43 19.31 10.35
CA SER A 120 6.13 18.58 9.29
C SER A 120 5.54 18.84 7.92
N VAL A 121 6.40 18.77 6.93
CA VAL A 121 6.08 18.99 5.52
C VAL A 121 6.40 17.74 4.74
N PHE A 122 5.48 17.33 3.88
CA PHE A 122 5.74 16.24 2.92
C PHE A 122 6.59 16.79 1.77
N CYS A 123 7.77 16.20 1.60
CA CYS A 123 8.67 16.54 0.49
C CYS A 123 8.34 15.69 -0.74
N GLU A 124 8.67 16.20 -1.92
CA GLU A 124 8.56 15.40 -3.15
C GLU A 124 9.40 14.11 -3.04
N LEU A 125 8.91 13.05 -3.65
CA LEU A 125 9.56 11.73 -3.71
C LEU A 125 10.07 11.48 -5.15
N PRO A 126 11.34 11.80 -5.46
CA PRO A 126 11.87 11.64 -6.82
C PRO A 126 11.81 10.20 -7.32
N GLY A 127 12.03 9.23 -6.43
CA GLY A 127 11.94 7.80 -6.74
C GLY A 127 10.55 7.39 -7.20
N SER A 128 9.49 7.96 -6.58
CA SER A 128 8.11 7.64 -6.95
C SER A 128 7.74 8.10 -8.36
N LYS A 129 8.30 9.23 -8.82
CA LYS A 129 8.12 9.68 -10.21
C LYS A 129 8.76 8.72 -11.20
N GLN A 130 9.99 8.30 -10.94
CA GLN A 130 10.69 7.35 -11.79
C GLN A 130 9.97 5.99 -11.82
N GLU A 131 9.51 5.51 -10.67
CA GLU A 131 8.71 4.30 -10.54
C GLU A 131 7.48 4.32 -11.45
N ILE A 132 6.66 5.38 -11.36
CA ILE A 132 5.44 5.50 -12.16
C ILE A 132 5.74 5.56 -13.66
N MET A 133 6.77 6.29 -14.09
CA MET A 133 7.15 6.37 -15.51
C MET A 133 7.59 5.00 -16.07
N GLN A 134 8.31 4.21 -15.29
CA GLN A 134 8.73 2.86 -15.68
C GLN A 134 7.54 1.91 -15.77
N ILE A 135 6.66 1.91 -14.76
CA ILE A 135 5.46 1.08 -14.72
C ILE A 135 4.51 1.45 -15.88
N GLU A 136 4.31 2.75 -16.13
CA GLU A 136 3.50 3.23 -17.24
C GLU A 136 4.01 2.69 -18.58
N SER A 137 5.33 2.76 -18.82
CA SER A 137 5.96 2.25 -20.03
C SER A 137 5.74 0.75 -20.21
N LEU A 138 5.93 -0.05 -19.16
CA LEU A 138 5.73 -1.50 -19.16
C LEU A 138 4.26 -1.88 -19.44
N LEU A 139 3.32 -1.21 -18.79
CA LEU A 139 1.90 -1.47 -18.95
C LEU A 139 1.40 -1.07 -20.34
N LYS A 140 1.81 0.10 -20.86
CA LYS A 140 1.47 0.56 -22.23
C LYS A 140 2.05 -0.39 -23.29
N ALA A 141 3.28 -0.88 -23.13
CA ALA A 141 3.87 -1.88 -24.00
C ALA A 141 3.06 -3.19 -24.01
N SER A 142 2.38 -3.49 -22.91
CA SER A 142 1.47 -4.63 -22.76
C SER A 142 0.01 -4.31 -23.13
N LYS A 143 -0.25 -3.18 -23.79
CA LYS A 143 -1.56 -2.72 -24.29
C LYS A 143 -2.59 -2.41 -23.17
N TRP A 144 -2.13 -2.03 -21.99
CA TRP A 144 -3.00 -1.51 -20.94
C TRP A 144 -3.41 -0.07 -21.21
N GLN A 145 -4.64 0.28 -20.84
CA GLN A 145 -5.08 1.67 -20.74
C GLN A 145 -4.55 2.24 -19.42
N VAL A 146 -3.58 3.13 -19.48
CA VAL A 146 -2.91 3.67 -18.31
C VAL A 146 -3.21 5.15 -18.16
N THR A 147 -3.69 5.52 -16.98
CA THR A 147 -3.94 6.91 -16.58
C THR A 147 -2.94 7.29 -15.49
N PRO A 148 -1.83 7.96 -15.81
CA PRO A 148 -0.93 8.48 -14.78
C PRO A 148 -1.56 9.71 -14.11
N ARG A 149 -1.35 9.82 -12.80
CA ARG A 149 -1.73 10.95 -11.94
C ARG A 149 -0.46 11.45 -11.27
N MET A 150 0.22 12.38 -11.92
CA MET A 150 1.50 12.91 -11.46
C MET A 150 1.43 14.42 -11.24
N GLY A 151 2.41 14.98 -10.56
CA GLY A 151 2.49 16.41 -10.27
C GLY A 151 1.27 16.90 -9.53
N MET A 152 0.53 17.82 -10.12
CA MET A 152 -0.71 18.38 -9.55
C MET A 152 -1.95 17.53 -9.80
N GLU A 153 -1.92 16.59 -10.75
CA GLU A 153 -3.10 15.82 -11.16
C GLU A 153 -3.50 14.71 -10.17
N GLY A 154 -2.60 14.32 -9.28
CA GLY A 154 -2.87 13.26 -8.30
C GLY A 154 -3.60 13.76 -7.07
N THR A 155 -4.71 14.47 -7.22
CA THR A 155 -5.50 15.09 -6.15
C THR A 155 -6.42 14.09 -5.45
N GLU A 156 -6.97 14.50 -4.31
CA GLU A 156 -7.97 13.73 -3.57
C GLU A 156 -9.24 13.54 -4.41
N GLU A 157 -9.66 14.58 -5.15
CA GLU A 157 -10.80 14.51 -6.06
C GLU A 157 -10.59 13.47 -7.16
N SER A 158 -9.37 13.40 -7.73
CA SER A 158 -9.04 12.41 -8.74
C SER A 158 -9.14 10.98 -8.21
N PHE A 159 -8.82 10.78 -6.93
CA PHE A 159 -8.92 9.48 -6.27
C PHE A 159 -10.38 9.12 -5.98
N LEU A 160 -11.14 10.05 -5.43
CA LEU A 160 -12.55 9.83 -5.08
C LEU A 160 -13.42 9.61 -6.33
N SER A 161 -13.05 10.18 -7.47
CA SER A 161 -13.76 9.98 -8.76
C SER A 161 -13.72 8.54 -9.28
N MET A 162 -12.88 7.68 -8.71
CA MET A 162 -12.85 6.24 -9.03
C MET A 162 -14.00 5.45 -8.37
N HIS A 163 -14.81 6.07 -7.50
CA HIS A 163 -15.96 5.42 -6.88
C HIS A 163 -16.92 4.85 -7.92
N GLY A 164 -17.19 3.54 -7.87
CA GLY A 164 -18.05 2.86 -8.84
C GLY A 164 -17.47 2.68 -10.26
N ASN A 165 -16.30 3.28 -10.54
CA ASN A 165 -15.60 3.15 -11.83
C ASN A 165 -14.09 2.96 -11.62
N ALA A 166 -13.74 2.03 -10.75
CA ALA A 166 -12.38 1.79 -10.35
C ALA A 166 -11.57 1.05 -11.44
N PRO A 167 -10.26 1.40 -11.61
CA PRO A 167 -9.39 0.67 -12.52
C PRO A 167 -9.13 -0.75 -12.00
N GLN A 168 -8.78 -1.66 -12.90
CA GLN A 168 -8.40 -3.01 -12.53
C GLN A 168 -7.10 -3.04 -11.70
N LEU A 169 -6.17 -2.15 -11.99
CA LEU A 169 -4.90 -2.00 -11.29
C LEU A 169 -4.75 -0.57 -10.77
N LEU A 170 -4.43 -0.44 -9.49
CA LEU A 170 -4.16 0.84 -8.85
C LEU A 170 -2.77 0.81 -8.21
N GLN A 171 -1.85 1.63 -8.74
CA GLN A 171 -0.53 1.86 -8.16
C GLN A 171 -0.51 3.19 -7.43
N ILE A 172 0.00 3.20 -6.19
CA ILE A 172 0.07 4.39 -5.35
C ILE A 172 1.47 4.49 -4.75
N ALA A 173 2.26 5.43 -5.28
CA ALA A 173 3.62 5.74 -4.83
C ALA A 173 3.65 7.14 -4.22
N THR A 174 3.36 7.25 -2.94
CA THR A 174 3.24 8.53 -2.20
C THR A 174 3.60 8.39 -0.74
N HIS A 175 3.46 9.49 0.04
CA HIS A 175 3.56 9.43 1.49
C HIS A 175 2.33 8.77 2.11
N GLY A 176 2.58 7.90 3.08
CA GLY A 176 1.56 7.42 4.01
C GLY A 176 1.74 8.07 5.38
N PHE A 177 0.69 8.11 6.17
CA PHE A 177 0.76 8.52 7.56
C PHE A 177 0.00 7.56 8.45
N TYR A 178 0.47 7.46 9.69
CA TYR A 178 -0.22 6.79 10.78
C TYR A 178 0.13 7.44 12.11
N TYR A 179 -0.89 7.68 12.92
CA TYR A 179 -0.76 8.17 14.28
C TYR A 179 -1.33 7.15 15.27
N THR A 180 -0.63 6.92 16.38
CA THR A 180 -1.24 6.24 17.51
C THR A 180 -2.18 7.20 18.22
N PRO A 181 -3.20 6.71 18.96
CA PRO A 181 -4.11 7.58 19.71
C PRO A 181 -3.38 8.57 20.64
N GLU A 182 -2.28 8.12 21.26
CA GLU A 182 -1.46 8.97 22.15
C GLU A 182 -0.80 10.12 21.40
N ARG A 183 -0.27 9.86 20.20
CA ARG A 183 0.31 10.89 19.33
C ARG A 183 -0.75 11.78 18.71
N ALA A 184 -1.88 11.20 18.35
CA ALA A 184 -3.02 11.92 17.81
C ALA A 184 -3.58 12.95 18.79
N ALA A 185 -3.50 12.71 20.10
CA ALA A 185 -3.92 13.65 21.13
C ALA A 185 -3.15 14.98 21.12
N HIS A 186 -1.95 14.99 20.51
CA HIS A 186 -1.12 16.20 20.34
C HIS A 186 -1.29 16.87 18.96
N VAL A 187 -2.11 16.30 18.08
CA VAL A 187 -2.42 16.84 16.76
C VAL A 187 -3.89 17.28 16.78
N ASP A 188 -4.16 18.56 16.70
CA ASP A 188 -5.52 19.14 16.90
C ASP A 188 -6.58 18.47 16.02
N TYR A 189 -6.23 18.13 14.78
CA TYR A 189 -7.08 17.41 13.83
C TYR A 189 -7.47 15.99 14.25
N LEU A 190 -6.55 15.29 14.91
CA LEU A 190 -6.72 13.88 15.28
C LEU A 190 -7.21 13.72 16.72
N LYS A 191 -7.32 14.82 17.45
CA LYS A 191 -7.71 14.83 18.84
C LYS A 191 -9.13 14.28 19.02
N GLY A 192 -9.22 13.18 19.75
CA GLY A 192 -10.50 12.49 19.98
C GLY A 192 -10.77 11.30 19.05
N TYR A 193 -9.97 11.10 18.00
CA TYR A 193 -10.05 9.87 17.22
C TYR A 193 -9.21 8.75 17.85
N SER A 194 -9.80 7.58 17.97
CA SER A 194 -9.14 6.36 18.42
C SER A 194 -9.17 5.24 17.36
N ASP A 195 -9.92 5.42 16.28
CA ASP A 195 -10.02 4.44 15.19
C ASP A 195 -8.80 4.56 14.27
N ALA A 196 -8.07 3.47 14.10
CA ALA A 196 -6.92 3.37 13.19
C ALA A 196 -7.23 3.80 11.75
N MET A 197 -8.48 3.71 11.32
CA MET A 197 -8.90 4.15 9.98
C MET A 197 -9.00 5.67 9.85
N MET A 198 -9.21 6.40 10.95
CA MET A 198 -9.15 7.86 10.98
C MET A 198 -7.72 8.37 11.18
N LEU A 199 -6.87 7.56 11.82
CA LEU A 199 -5.49 7.87 12.17
C LEU A 199 -4.47 7.45 11.12
N SER A 200 -4.91 6.89 10.01
CA SER A 200 -4.07 6.44 8.90
C SER A 200 -4.60 6.90 7.55
N GLY A 201 -3.71 7.08 6.61
CA GLY A 201 -4.08 7.52 5.27
C GLY A 201 -2.88 7.69 4.35
N ILE A 202 -3.14 8.26 3.19
CA ILE A 202 -2.15 8.64 2.19
C ILE A 202 -2.25 10.13 1.90
N VAL A 203 -1.13 10.71 1.47
CA VAL A 203 -1.04 12.13 1.11
C VAL A 203 -1.01 12.26 -0.39
N LEU A 204 -1.93 13.02 -0.93
CA LEU A 204 -2.09 13.30 -2.35
C LEU A 204 -1.65 14.73 -2.68
N SER A 205 -1.75 15.12 -3.93
CA SER A 205 -1.30 16.44 -4.39
C SER A 205 -2.02 17.55 -3.64
N GLY A 206 -1.26 18.58 -3.22
CA GLY A 206 -1.77 19.69 -2.41
C GLY A 206 -1.86 19.42 -0.92
N GLY A 207 -1.50 18.21 -0.46
CA GLY A 207 -1.69 17.75 0.92
C GLY A 207 -1.05 18.62 2.00
N ASN A 208 0.03 19.33 1.69
CA ASN A 208 0.70 20.20 2.65
C ASN A 208 -0.14 21.39 3.12
N ALA A 209 -1.07 21.89 2.30
CA ALA A 209 -1.93 23.00 2.70
C ALA A 209 -2.86 22.58 3.84
N ALA A 210 -3.59 21.49 3.66
CA ALA A 210 -4.46 20.92 4.69
C ALA A 210 -3.66 20.46 5.92
N TRP A 211 -2.52 19.80 5.71
CA TRP A 211 -1.67 19.32 6.81
C TRP A 211 -1.18 20.42 7.73
N ARG A 212 -0.91 21.60 7.18
CA ARG A 212 -0.54 22.81 7.94
C ARG A 212 -1.73 23.59 8.49
N GLY A 213 -2.95 23.12 8.32
CA GLY A 213 -4.17 23.81 8.73
C GLY A 213 -4.43 25.11 7.99
N LYS A 214 -3.97 25.23 6.74
CA LYS A 214 -4.32 26.39 5.91
C LYS A 214 -5.76 26.28 5.43
N GLU A 215 -6.42 27.43 5.34
CA GLU A 215 -7.75 27.51 4.74
C GLU A 215 -7.67 27.10 3.26
N LEU A 216 -8.54 26.18 2.87
CA LEU A 216 -8.63 25.67 1.51
C LEU A 216 -9.69 26.44 0.72
N PRO A 217 -9.50 26.63 -0.58
CA PRO A 217 -10.53 27.22 -1.42
C PRO A 217 -11.84 26.41 -1.40
N ASP A 218 -12.96 27.10 -1.64
CA ASP A 218 -14.25 26.44 -1.75
C ASP A 218 -14.27 25.38 -2.86
N GLY A 219 -14.82 24.21 -2.55
CA GLY A 219 -14.90 23.09 -3.48
C GLY A 219 -13.62 22.28 -3.66
N VAL A 220 -12.53 22.65 -2.97
CA VAL A 220 -11.24 21.94 -3.02
C VAL A 220 -11.11 21.01 -1.81
N LEU A 221 -10.68 19.77 -2.04
CA LEU A 221 -10.29 18.81 -1.00
C LEU A 221 -8.82 18.98 -0.62
N GLY A 222 -8.48 18.48 0.58
CA GLY A 222 -7.20 18.79 1.19
C GLY A 222 -6.01 17.94 0.75
N GLY A 223 -6.23 16.95 -0.10
CA GLY A 223 -5.18 15.99 -0.49
C GLY A 223 -4.75 15.06 0.65
N ILE A 224 -5.53 14.97 1.73
CA ILE A 224 -5.30 14.07 2.87
C ILE A 224 -6.38 12.99 2.87
N LEU A 225 -6.10 11.87 2.22
CA LEU A 225 -7.06 10.79 2.07
C LEU A 225 -6.91 9.76 3.19
N THR A 226 -7.83 9.80 4.16
CA THR A 226 -7.83 8.86 5.29
C THR A 226 -8.27 7.46 4.87
N ALA A 227 -7.86 6.44 5.62
CA ALA A 227 -8.34 5.09 5.43
C ALA A 227 -9.88 4.99 5.56
N ASN A 228 -10.49 5.84 6.41
CA ASN A 228 -11.95 5.90 6.53
C ASN A 228 -12.63 6.39 5.23
N ASN A 229 -12.04 7.37 4.53
CA ASN A 229 -12.56 7.85 3.25
C ASN A 229 -12.44 6.75 2.18
N ILE A 230 -11.28 6.08 2.11
CA ILE A 230 -11.06 4.95 1.19
C ILE A 230 -12.11 3.84 1.42
N ALA A 231 -12.39 3.50 2.69
CA ALA A 231 -13.33 2.44 3.05
C ALA A 231 -14.80 2.68 2.66
N ARG A 232 -15.12 3.90 2.24
CA ARG A 232 -16.46 4.29 1.76
C ARG A 232 -16.59 4.24 0.25
N LEU A 233 -15.48 4.08 -0.46
CA LEU A 233 -15.49 3.97 -1.90
C LEU A 233 -15.95 2.57 -2.34
N ASP A 234 -16.53 2.51 -3.52
CA ASP A 234 -16.68 1.28 -4.26
C ASP A 234 -15.50 1.14 -5.24
N LEU A 235 -14.53 0.31 -4.87
CA LEU A 235 -13.37 -0.05 -5.66
C LEU A 235 -13.42 -1.54 -6.06
N SER A 236 -14.61 -2.13 -6.13
CA SER A 236 -14.80 -3.57 -6.41
C SER A 236 -14.28 -3.99 -7.79
N GLY A 237 -14.11 -3.02 -8.72
CA GLY A 237 -13.45 -3.24 -10.02
C GLY A 237 -11.93 -3.40 -9.91
N THR A 238 -11.32 -3.05 -8.76
CA THR A 238 -9.87 -3.11 -8.59
C THR A 238 -9.42 -4.50 -8.12
N GLU A 239 -8.80 -5.24 -9.02
CA GLU A 239 -8.27 -6.57 -8.71
C GLU A 239 -6.96 -6.51 -7.91
N MET A 240 -6.17 -5.44 -8.09
CA MET A 240 -4.91 -5.27 -7.38
C MET A 240 -4.62 -3.81 -7.07
N VAL A 241 -4.32 -3.53 -5.80
CA VAL A 241 -3.70 -2.29 -5.33
C VAL A 241 -2.25 -2.56 -4.95
N VAL A 242 -1.35 -1.71 -5.43
CA VAL A 242 0.06 -1.73 -5.03
C VAL A 242 0.38 -0.42 -4.31
N LEU A 243 0.72 -0.54 -3.02
CA LEU A 243 1.11 0.59 -2.18
C LEU A 243 2.62 0.64 -2.05
N SER A 244 3.26 1.50 -2.82
CA SER A 244 4.65 1.92 -2.65
C SER A 244 4.73 3.15 -1.74
N ALA A 245 3.85 3.22 -0.76
CA ALA A 245 3.84 4.28 0.24
C ALA A 245 4.79 3.90 1.35
N CYS A 246 6.07 4.23 1.18
CA CYS A 246 7.03 4.17 2.26
C CYS A 246 6.69 5.26 3.27
N GLN A 247 6.72 4.92 4.55
CA GLN A 247 6.62 5.93 5.58
C GLN A 247 7.83 6.84 5.49
N SER A 248 7.61 8.05 5.02
CA SER A 248 8.61 9.09 5.18
C SER A 248 8.80 9.40 6.65
N GLY A 249 9.92 9.01 7.20
CA GLY A 249 10.74 9.63 8.24
C GLY A 249 10.15 10.18 9.54
N GLN A 250 8.87 10.16 9.79
CA GLN A 250 8.28 10.75 11.00
C GLN A 250 7.41 9.75 11.78
N GLY A 251 8.04 8.74 12.27
CA GLY A 251 7.45 7.78 13.19
C GLY A 251 7.57 6.35 12.69
N LYS A 252 7.89 5.46 13.60
CA LYS A 252 7.92 4.01 13.31
C LYS A 252 6.55 3.60 12.78
N ALA A 253 6.51 3.00 11.57
CA ALA A 253 5.34 2.30 11.10
C ALA A 253 4.89 1.33 12.16
N THR A 254 3.70 1.53 12.65
CA THR A 254 3.08 0.54 13.50
C THR A 254 2.17 -0.32 12.62
N SER A 255 2.01 -1.59 13.01
CA SER A 255 1.09 -2.52 12.38
C SER A 255 -0.31 -1.96 12.18
N GLU A 256 -0.75 -1.08 13.08
CA GLU A 256 -2.09 -0.51 13.06
C GLU A 256 -2.30 0.46 11.89
N GLY A 257 -1.27 1.22 11.47
CA GLY A 257 -1.38 2.11 10.31
C GLY A 257 -1.50 1.35 8.99
N LEU A 258 -0.67 0.35 8.79
CA LEU A 258 -0.83 -0.57 7.65
C LEU A 258 -2.15 -1.33 7.73
N TYR A 259 -2.57 -1.73 8.93
CA TYR A 259 -3.85 -2.37 9.15
C TYR A 259 -5.03 -1.47 8.79
N GLY A 260 -4.98 -0.18 9.09
CA GLY A 260 -6.00 0.80 8.70
C GLY A 260 -6.19 0.85 7.18
N LEU A 261 -5.11 1.03 6.42
CA LEU A 261 -5.15 1.04 4.95
C LEU A 261 -5.54 -0.31 4.36
N GLN A 262 -5.01 -1.43 4.88
CA GLN A 262 -5.41 -2.77 4.46
C GLN A 262 -6.91 -2.97 4.58
N ARG A 263 -7.45 -2.68 5.77
CA ARG A 263 -8.88 -2.81 6.06
C ARG A 263 -9.72 -1.90 5.18
N ALA A 264 -9.24 -0.67 4.92
CA ALA A 264 -9.93 0.29 4.09
C ALA A 264 -10.09 -0.20 2.65
N PHE A 265 -8.99 -0.60 2.00
CA PHE A 265 -9.04 -1.11 0.64
C PHE A 265 -9.82 -2.43 0.51
N LYS A 266 -9.67 -3.34 1.46
CA LYS A 266 -10.47 -4.58 1.47
C LYS A 266 -11.95 -4.29 1.65
N LYS A 267 -12.33 -3.33 2.50
CA LYS A 267 -13.72 -2.89 2.67
C LYS A 267 -14.26 -2.19 1.42
N ALA A 268 -13.42 -1.45 0.70
CA ALA A 268 -13.78 -0.85 -0.58
C ALA A 268 -13.93 -1.88 -1.72
N GLY A 269 -13.64 -3.15 -1.50
CA GLY A 269 -13.84 -4.22 -2.46
C GLY A 269 -12.60 -4.67 -3.23
N VAL A 270 -11.43 -4.12 -2.91
CA VAL A 270 -10.16 -4.50 -3.58
C VAL A 270 -9.82 -5.97 -3.38
N GLY A 271 -9.41 -6.64 -4.45
CA GLY A 271 -9.05 -8.05 -4.44
C GLY A 271 -7.72 -8.33 -3.71
N THR A 272 -6.61 -8.00 -4.32
CA THR A 272 -5.25 -8.25 -3.80
C THR A 272 -4.57 -6.93 -3.46
N MET A 273 -3.74 -6.92 -2.43
CA MET A 273 -2.88 -5.76 -2.10
C MET A 273 -1.41 -6.18 -2.04
N VAL A 274 -0.54 -5.33 -2.58
CA VAL A 274 0.91 -5.40 -2.40
C VAL A 274 1.35 -4.18 -1.61
N MET A 275 2.14 -4.38 -0.55
CA MET A 275 2.60 -3.29 0.32
C MET A 275 3.88 -3.66 1.04
N ALA A 276 4.50 -2.68 1.71
CA ALA A 276 5.64 -2.89 2.59
C ALA A 276 5.21 -2.84 4.07
N LEU A 277 5.73 -3.78 4.88
CA LEU A 277 5.49 -3.85 6.34
C LEU A 277 6.31 -2.81 7.11
N TRP A 278 7.44 -2.40 6.56
CA TRP A 278 8.33 -1.38 7.14
C TRP A 278 9.00 -0.58 6.03
N SER A 279 9.56 0.56 6.40
CA SER A 279 10.25 1.43 5.44
C SER A 279 11.53 0.79 4.95
N VAL A 280 11.66 0.71 3.64
CA VAL A 280 12.90 0.42 2.93
C VAL A 280 13.36 1.68 2.20
N SER A 281 14.60 1.72 1.71
CA SER A 281 15.05 2.86 0.93
C SER A 281 14.28 2.99 -0.38
N ASP A 282 14.06 4.22 -0.87
CA ASP A 282 13.38 4.50 -2.15
C ASP A 282 13.97 3.69 -3.29
N LYS A 283 15.30 3.52 -3.31
CA LYS A 283 15.99 2.73 -4.31
C LYS A 283 15.52 1.27 -4.31
N VAL A 284 15.46 0.63 -3.14
CA VAL A 284 15.03 -0.77 -3.03
C VAL A 284 13.55 -0.91 -3.36
N ALA A 285 12.72 0.04 -2.93
CA ALA A 285 11.29 0.06 -3.26
C ALA A 285 11.07 0.16 -4.77
N THR A 286 11.73 1.11 -5.44
CA THR A 286 11.66 1.29 -6.90
C THR A 286 12.14 0.03 -7.64
N GLU A 287 13.26 -0.56 -7.20
CA GLU A 287 13.79 -1.78 -7.82
C GLU A 287 12.83 -2.98 -7.64
N PHE A 288 12.24 -3.13 -6.45
CA PHE A 288 11.24 -4.18 -6.22
C PHE A 288 10.01 -3.98 -7.10
N MET A 289 9.46 -2.77 -7.16
CA MET A 289 8.28 -2.48 -7.96
C MET A 289 8.55 -2.67 -9.44
N THR A 290 9.69 -2.21 -9.94
CA THR A 290 10.10 -2.45 -11.33
C THR A 290 10.18 -3.95 -11.63
N ALA A 291 10.90 -4.72 -10.80
CA ALA A 291 11.02 -6.16 -10.97
C ALA A 291 9.64 -6.85 -10.91
N PHE A 292 8.77 -6.42 -10.00
CA PHE A 292 7.42 -6.99 -9.88
C PHE A 292 6.60 -6.79 -11.16
N TYR A 293 6.58 -5.59 -11.73
CA TYR A 293 5.82 -5.31 -12.96
C TYR A 293 6.45 -5.95 -14.18
N GLU A 294 7.78 -6.03 -14.29
CA GLU A 294 8.47 -6.78 -15.33
C GLU A 294 8.10 -8.26 -15.30
N GLN A 295 8.10 -8.86 -14.10
CA GLN A 295 7.68 -10.25 -13.93
C GLN A 295 6.19 -10.42 -14.22
N LEU A 296 5.35 -9.50 -13.79
CA LEU A 296 3.89 -9.53 -14.03
C LEU A 296 3.58 -9.56 -15.54
N ALA A 297 4.25 -8.73 -16.33
CA ALA A 297 4.10 -8.66 -17.79
C ALA A 297 4.85 -9.78 -18.54
N SER A 298 5.69 -10.56 -17.88
CA SER A 298 6.52 -11.58 -18.52
C SER A 298 5.69 -12.72 -19.10
N LYS A 299 6.21 -13.35 -20.16
CA LYS A 299 5.63 -14.58 -20.74
C LYS A 299 5.58 -15.74 -19.73
N GLN A 300 6.47 -15.72 -18.73
CA GLN A 300 6.56 -16.77 -17.72
C GLN A 300 5.45 -16.63 -16.65
N CYS A 301 5.13 -15.41 -16.23
CA CYS A 301 4.10 -15.17 -15.20
C CYS A 301 2.71 -14.97 -15.80
N LYS A 302 2.60 -14.45 -17.04
CA LYS A 302 1.30 -14.28 -17.73
C LYS A 302 0.25 -13.61 -16.83
N TRP A 303 0.61 -12.48 -16.22
CA TRP A 303 -0.25 -11.71 -15.31
C TRP A 303 -0.66 -12.46 -14.03
N ASN A 304 0.03 -13.54 -13.68
CA ASN A 304 -0.14 -14.18 -12.38
C ASN A 304 0.53 -13.33 -11.29
N LYS A 305 -0.27 -12.67 -10.49
CA LYS A 305 0.13 -11.72 -9.44
C LYS A 305 1.11 -12.35 -8.44
N ARG A 306 0.76 -13.52 -7.92
CA ARG A 306 1.56 -14.19 -6.89
C ARG A 306 2.89 -14.69 -7.43
N LYS A 307 2.88 -15.34 -8.59
CA LYS A 307 4.11 -15.79 -9.23
C LYS A 307 5.05 -14.63 -9.55
N ALA A 308 4.51 -13.52 -10.03
CA ALA A 308 5.29 -12.31 -10.30
C ALA A 308 5.89 -11.73 -9.02
N PHE A 309 5.10 -11.70 -7.94
CA PHE A 309 5.53 -11.21 -6.63
C PHE A 309 6.68 -12.06 -6.04
N GLU A 310 6.55 -13.38 -6.05
CA GLU A 310 7.58 -14.29 -5.56
C GLU A 310 8.88 -14.19 -6.39
N ASN A 311 8.75 -14.08 -7.71
CA ASN A 311 9.91 -13.87 -8.58
C ASN A 311 10.60 -12.53 -8.28
N ALA A 312 9.84 -11.46 -8.11
CA ALA A 312 10.40 -10.15 -7.73
C ALA A 312 11.13 -10.22 -6.38
N LYS A 313 10.54 -10.88 -5.38
CA LYS A 313 11.21 -11.10 -4.09
C LYS A 313 12.52 -11.86 -4.23
N SER A 314 12.55 -12.90 -5.07
CA SER A 314 13.76 -13.67 -5.33
C SER A 314 14.84 -12.81 -5.97
N ILE A 315 14.51 -11.98 -6.96
CA ILE A 315 15.42 -11.03 -7.60
C ILE A 315 16.03 -10.05 -6.58
N ILE A 316 15.17 -9.48 -5.73
CA ILE A 316 15.64 -8.54 -4.70
C ILE A 316 16.46 -9.24 -3.62
N ARG A 317 16.11 -10.47 -3.23
CA ARG A 317 16.86 -11.29 -2.28
C ARG A 317 18.26 -11.65 -2.79
N GLU A 318 18.41 -11.95 -4.05
CA GLU A 318 19.71 -12.23 -4.67
C GLU A 318 20.63 -10.99 -4.63
N LYS A 319 20.05 -9.79 -4.88
CA LYS A 319 20.78 -8.52 -4.87
C LYS A 319 21.07 -8.00 -3.47
N TYR A 320 20.11 -8.18 -2.56
CA TYR A 320 20.13 -7.72 -1.17
C TYR A 320 19.79 -8.90 -0.25
N PRO A 321 20.79 -9.75 0.14
CA PRO A 321 20.53 -10.96 0.92
C PRO A 321 19.90 -10.73 2.30
N ASP A 322 20.12 -9.55 2.92
CA ASP A 322 19.51 -9.22 4.21
C ASP A 322 17.97 -9.16 4.08
N PRO A 323 17.24 -9.95 4.90
CA PRO A 323 15.77 -9.95 4.92
C PRO A 323 15.13 -8.58 5.10
N TYR A 324 15.84 -7.63 5.71
CA TYR A 324 15.36 -6.26 5.87
C TYR A 324 14.88 -5.64 4.55
N TYR A 325 15.53 -5.95 3.44
CA TYR A 325 15.22 -5.35 2.13
C TYR A 325 14.09 -6.04 1.38
N TRP A 326 14.06 -7.37 1.34
CA TRP A 326 13.10 -8.11 0.51
C TRP A 326 11.88 -8.61 1.28
N ALA A 327 12.03 -8.92 2.58
CA ALA A 327 10.94 -9.43 3.39
C ALA A 327 9.96 -8.33 3.87
N ALA A 328 10.31 -7.07 3.62
CA ALA A 328 9.40 -5.94 3.85
C ALA A 328 8.14 -6.05 2.99
N PHE A 329 8.29 -6.53 1.75
CA PHE A 329 7.18 -6.60 0.82
C PHE A 329 6.31 -7.82 1.06
N VAL A 330 5.00 -7.58 1.14
CA VAL A 330 3.97 -8.61 1.34
C VAL A 330 2.83 -8.44 0.35
N MET A 331 2.27 -9.59 -0.03
CA MET A 331 1.04 -9.65 -0.81
C MET A 331 -0.08 -10.18 0.08
N LEU A 332 -1.20 -9.47 0.10
CA LEU A 332 -2.39 -9.75 0.89
C LEU A 332 -3.56 -10.06 -0.05
N ASP A 333 -4.11 -11.25 0.03
CA ASP A 333 -5.34 -11.64 -0.65
C ASP A 333 -6.55 -11.50 0.26
#